data_5fc5e753ee5d98a0e5f6e3f89007965d
#
_entry.id   5fc5e753ee5d98a0e5f6e3f89007965d
#
_cell.length_a   1.000
_cell.length_b   1.000
_cell.length_c   1.000
_cell.angle_alpha   90.00
_cell.angle_beta   90.00
_cell.angle_gamma   90.00
#
_symmetry.space_group_name_H-M   'P 1'
#
loop_
_entity.id
_entity.type
_entity.pdbx_description
1 polymer ?
#
loop_
_entity_poly.entity_id
_entity_poly.type
_entity_poly.pdbx_seq_one_letter_code
_entity_poly.pdbx_strand_id
1 'polypeptide(L)'
;MCAELGVKKVFTTAYHPQTNGQVERYNRTILTALRGYVARQQDDWDEYTSTLTYAYNCRVHSTLGMPPFELALTRCPPTTSLQDLPRDEEVDPGTEKQALLERLKTLRLRADGKLSTSQTRYKAAYDRGVSTRKNANLRDGDFAYVRVEVTEVGRSHKLDSLVHGPYRVVENAGHTFRLQIGSDVVRISSDRVTPAPAHSGVTPGRDDVPANCRSPTF
;
A
#
# COMPACT_ATOMS: atom_id res chain seq x y z
N MET A 1 -21.54 1.10 4.79
CA MET A 1 -20.82 2.34 4.42
C MET A 1 -19.95 2.20 3.17
N CYS A 2 -18.87 1.38 3.09
CA CYS A 2 -18.10 1.28 1.83
C CYS A 2 -18.90 0.81 0.62
N ALA A 3 -19.75 -0.20 0.79
CA ALA A 3 -20.61 -0.72 -0.28
C ALA A 3 -21.64 0.32 -0.76
N GLU A 4 -22.23 1.08 0.14
CA GLU A 4 -23.19 2.18 -0.17
C GLU A 4 -22.53 3.30 -0.97
N LEU A 5 -21.22 3.53 -0.74
CA LEU A 5 -20.42 4.51 -1.48
C LEU A 5 -19.81 3.94 -2.77
N GLY A 6 -20.09 2.70 -3.15
CA GLY A 6 -19.50 2.05 -4.31
C GLY A 6 -17.99 1.81 -4.17
N VAL A 7 -17.44 1.82 -2.95
CA VAL A 7 -16.01 1.65 -2.70
C VAL A 7 -15.68 0.18 -2.46
N LYS A 8 -14.84 -0.39 -3.31
CA LYS A 8 -14.32 -1.75 -3.13
C LYS A 8 -13.27 -1.80 -2.04
N LYS A 9 -13.58 -2.40 -0.89
CA LYS A 9 -12.62 -2.65 0.18
C LYS A 9 -11.72 -3.82 -0.18
N VAL A 10 -10.40 -3.62 -0.13
CA VAL A 10 -9.39 -4.65 -0.36
C VAL A 10 -8.48 -4.72 0.87
N PHE A 11 -8.19 -5.95 1.33
CA PHE A 11 -7.28 -6.18 2.44
C PHE A 11 -5.90 -6.56 1.93
N THR A 12 -4.87 -6.06 2.59
CA THR A 12 -3.49 -6.49 2.36
C THR A 12 -3.21 -7.80 3.09
N THR A 13 -2.25 -8.57 2.61
CA THR A 13 -1.74 -9.71 3.37
C THR A 13 -0.86 -9.22 4.54
N ALA A 14 -0.91 -9.94 5.65
CA ALA A 14 -0.05 -9.65 6.80
C ALA A 14 1.45 -9.67 6.39
N TYR A 15 2.22 -8.76 6.98
CA TYR A 15 3.68 -8.65 6.75
C TYR A 15 4.10 -8.46 5.28
N HIS A 16 3.22 -7.82 4.47
CA HIS A 16 3.53 -7.45 3.10
C HIS A 16 3.31 -5.93 2.89
N PRO A 17 4.22 -5.09 3.39
CA PRO A 17 4.09 -3.62 3.36
C PRO A 17 4.03 -3.06 1.95
N GLN A 18 4.61 -3.75 0.96
CA GLN A 18 4.62 -3.32 -0.44
C GLN A 18 3.23 -3.04 -1.02
N THR A 19 2.19 -3.71 -0.52
CA THR A 19 0.80 -3.47 -0.92
C THR A 19 0.31 -2.07 -0.52
N ASN A 20 0.88 -1.49 0.55
CA ASN A 20 0.58 -0.15 1.05
C ASN A 20 1.67 0.88 0.71
N GLY A 21 2.51 0.58 -0.28
CA GLY A 21 3.69 1.37 -0.61
C GLY A 21 3.43 2.84 -0.99
N GLN A 22 2.21 3.19 -1.43
CA GLN A 22 1.84 4.59 -1.69
C GLN A 22 1.76 5.40 -0.40
N VAL A 23 1.09 4.86 0.63
CA VAL A 23 0.98 5.50 1.94
C VAL A 23 2.34 5.60 2.62
N GLU A 24 3.15 4.55 2.54
CA GLU A 24 4.52 4.55 3.09
C GLU A 24 5.40 5.61 2.43
N ARG A 25 5.28 5.77 1.11
CA ARG A 25 6.00 6.82 0.37
C ARG A 25 5.55 8.22 0.79
N TYR A 26 4.25 8.43 0.95
CA TYR A 26 3.70 9.68 1.44
C TYR A 26 4.23 10.00 2.85
N ASN A 27 4.11 9.05 3.77
CA ASN A 27 4.62 9.19 5.13
C ASN A 27 6.12 9.53 5.17
N ARG A 28 6.92 8.83 4.34
CA ARG A 28 8.35 9.12 4.21
C ARG A 28 8.61 10.56 3.75
N THR A 29 7.83 11.05 2.81
CA THR A 29 7.97 12.42 2.30
C THR A 29 7.65 13.44 3.38
N ILE A 30 6.54 13.28 4.11
CA ILE A 30 6.16 14.17 5.21
C ILE A 30 7.18 14.11 6.36
N LEU A 31 7.61 12.91 6.77
CA LEU A 31 8.64 12.77 7.82
C LEU A 31 9.97 13.41 7.41
N THR A 32 10.36 13.32 6.13
CA THR A 32 11.58 13.96 5.64
C THR A 32 11.45 15.48 5.69
N ALA A 33 10.29 16.03 5.36
CA ALA A 33 10.03 17.45 5.47
C ALA A 33 10.01 17.90 6.94
N LEU A 34 9.33 17.19 7.82
CA LEU A 34 9.26 17.49 9.26
C LEU A 34 10.64 17.61 9.90
N ARG A 35 11.59 16.75 9.53
CA ARG A 35 12.98 16.80 10.05
C ARG A 35 13.68 18.14 9.84
N GLY A 36 13.24 18.95 8.88
CA GLY A 36 13.79 20.27 8.61
C GLY A 36 13.18 21.39 9.45
N TYR A 37 12.06 21.15 10.12
CA TYR A 37 11.30 22.16 10.85
C TYR A 37 11.23 21.90 12.35
N VAL A 38 11.15 20.63 12.73
CA VAL A 38 10.96 20.20 14.12
C VAL A 38 12.18 20.54 14.99
N ALA A 39 11.95 21.08 16.18
CA ALA A 39 12.96 21.41 17.16
C ALA A 39 13.73 20.15 17.62
N ARG A 40 14.86 20.38 18.32
CA ARG A 40 15.73 19.28 18.78
C ARG A 40 15.04 18.35 19.78
N GLN A 41 14.07 18.87 20.54
CA GLN A 41 13.26 18.13 21.51
C GLN A 41 12.18 17.28 20.85
N GLN A 42 11.80 17.58 19.61
CA GLN A 42 10.81 16.85 18.81
C GLN A 42 9.39 16.83 19.42
N ASP A 43 9.04 17.83 20.20
CA ASP A 43 7.73 17.98 20.86
C ASP A 43 6.74 18.89 20.10
N ASP A 44 7.21 19.55 19.03
CA ASP A 44 6.48 20.53 18.22
C ASP A 44 6.09 20.02 16.82
N TRP A 45 6.22 18.72 16.53
CA TRP A 45 6.01 18.16 15.18
C TRP A 45 4.59 18.32 14.65
N ASP A 46 3.59 18.34 15.51
CA ASP A 46 2.17 18.47 15.19
C ASP A 46 1.82 19.85 14.64
N GLU A 47 2.49 20.91 15.08
CA GLU A 47 2.32 22.27 14.60
C GLU A 47 2.62 22.41 13.09
N TYR A 48 3.61 21.67 12.60
CA TYR A 48 4.04 21.71 11.19
C TYR A 48 3.28 20.75 10.27
N THR A 49 2.61 19.74 10.82
CA THR A 49 1.98 18.67 10.02
C THR A 49 0.95 19.20 9.04
N SER A 50 0.08 20.10 9.47
CA SER A 50 -0.97 20.70 8.63
C SER A 50 -0.38 21.50 7.48
N THR A 51 0.59 22.34 7.77
CA THR A 51 1.27 23.19 6.77
C THR A 51 2.04 22.36 5.75
N LEU A 52 2.76 21.34 6.18
CA LEU A 52 3.51 20.45 5.29
C LEU A 52 2.60 19.59 4.42
N THR A 53 1.49 19.12 4.98
CA THR A 53 0.46 18.38 4.21
C THR A 53 -0.18 19.29 3.16
N TYR A 54 -0.50 20.52 3.51
CA TYR A 54 -1.01 21.51 2.57
C TYR A 54 0.00 21.77 1.44
N ALA A 55 1.25 22.07 1.77
CA ALA A 55 2.32 22.29 0.81
C ALA A 55 2.53 21.08 -0.13
N TYR A 56 2.47 19.85 0.40
CA TYR A 56 2.52 18.64 -0.40
C TYR A 56 1.35 18.56 -1.40
N ASN A 57 0.14 18.86 -0.96
CA ASN A 57 -1.06 18.78 -1.80
C ASN A 57 -1.12 19.89 -2.86
N CYS A 58 -0.45 21.02 -2.62
CA CYS A 58 -0.34 22.14 -3.58
C CYS A 58 0.75 21.91 -4.63
N ARG A 59 1.67 20.99 -4.42
CA ARG A 59 2.75 20.68 -5.36
C ARG A 59 2.27 19.76 -6.48
N VAL A 60 2.77 19.98 -7.69
CA VAL A 60 2.52 19.08 -8.83
C VAL A 60 3.01 17.67 -8.50
N HIS A 61 2.09 16.71 -8.44
CA HIS A 61 2.40 15.31 -8.20
C HIS A 61 2.87 14.64 -9.49
N SER A 62 4.03 13.97 -9.46
CA SER A 62 4.67 13.40 -10.67
C SER A 62 3.79 12.41 -11.43
N THR A 63 2.97 11.64 -10.75
CA THR A 63 2.05 10.66 -11.37
C THR A 63 0.80 11.33 -11.94
N LEU A 64 0.26 12.34 -11.25
CA LEU A 64 -0.96 13.03 -11.66
C LEU A 64 -0.70 14.10 -12.72
N GLY A 65 0.50 14.72 -12.69
CA GLY A 65 0.84 15.87 -13.52
C GLY A 65 0.11 17.15 -13.16
N MET A 66 -0.52 17.16 -11.96
CA MET A 66 -1.23 18.29 -11.37
C MET A 66 -1.18 18.22 -9.85
N PRO A 67 -1.46 19.32 -9.12
CA PRO A 67 -1.59 19.29 -7.68
C PRO A 67 -2.75 18.41 -7.22
N PRO A 68 -2.59 17.55 -6.18
CA PRO A 68 -3.71 16.83 -5.57
C PRO A 68 -4.82 17.74 -5.10
N PHE A 69 -4.48 18.93 -4.62
CA PHE A 69 -5.42 19.98 -4.20
C PHE A 69 -6.40 20.37 -5.33
N GLU A 70 -5.88 20.56 -6.55
CA GLU A 70 -6.69 20.94 -7.70
C GLU A 70 -7.67 19.81 -8.09
N LEU A 71 -7.22 18.55 -8.04
CA LEU A 71 -8.06 17.40 -8.33
C LEU A 71 -9.19 17.23 -7.28
N ALA A 72 -8.89 17.49 -6.01
CA ALA A 72 -9.85 17.33 -4.92
C ALA A 72 -10.87 18.47 -4.82
N LEU A 73 -10.41 19.71 -4.99
CA LEU A 73 -11.21 20.90 -4.75
C LEU A 73 -11.62 21.66 -6.03
N THR A 74 -11.21 21.16 -7.21
CA THR A 74 -11.49 21.73 -8.53
C THR A 74 -11.03 23.17 -8.75
N ARG A 75 -10.19 23.68 -7.87
CA ARG A 75 -9.60 25.02 -7.96
C ARG A 75 -8.08 24.94 -7.79
N CYS A 76 -7.37 25.89 -8.35
CA CYS A 76 -5.92 25.99 -8.13
C CYS A 76 -5.64 26.30 -6.66
N PRO A 77 -4.53 25.78 -6.11
CA PRO A 77 -4.08 26.20 -4.79
C PRO A 77 -3.93 27.74 -4.78
N PRO A 78 -4.40 28.43 -3.74
CA PRO A 78 -4.14 29.84 -3.63
C PRO A 78 -2.64 30.09 -3.60
N THR A 79 -2.17 30.91 -4.54
CA THR A 79 -0.81 31.44 -4.52
C THR A 79 -0.70 32.40 -3.35
N THR A 80 0.49 32.53 -2.80
CA THR A 80 0.76 33.29 -1.56
C THR A 80 0.42 34.80 -1.67
N SER A 81 0.07 35.29 -2.85
CA SER A 81 -0.35 36.64 -3.09
C SER A 81 -1.86 36.77 -2.90
N LEU A 82 -2.27 37.47 -1.83
CA LEU A 82 -3.67 37.85 -1.59
C LEU A 82 -4.30 38.67 -2.73
N GLN A 83 -3.48 39.17 -3.66
CA GLN A 83 -3.90 39.95 -4.83
C GLN A 83 -4.47 39.08 -5.96
N ASP A 84 -4.15 37.75 -5.97
CA ASP A 84 -4.59 36.82 -7.00
C ASP A 84 -5.88 36.05 -6.64
N LEU A 85 -6.52 36.39 -5.53
CA LEU A 85 -7.84 35.85 -5.23
C LEU A 85 -8.83 36.46 -6.24
N PRO A 86 -9.57 35.63 -7.01
CA PRO A 86 -10.63 36.16 -7.85
C PRO A 86 -11.58 36.93 -6.95
N ARG A 87 -11.78 38.22 -7.24
CA ARG A 87 -12.84 38.97 -6.63
C ARG A 87 -14.14 38.34 -7.08
N ASP A 88 -15.04 38.11 -6.12
CA ASP A 88 -16.36 37.58 -6.38
C ASP A 88 -17.12 38.52 -7.38
N GLU A 89 -16.97 38.21 -8.67
CA GLU A 89 -17.95 38.68 -9.64
C GLU A 89 -19.22 37.90 -9.37
N GLU A 90 -20.36 38.55 -9.26
CA GLU A 90 -21.67 37.93 -9.07
C GLU A 90 -21.97 37.00 -10.27
N VAL A 91 -21.50 35.77 -10.20
CA VAL A 91 -21.80 34.72 -11.21
C VAL A 91 -23.08 34.01 -10.76
N ASP A 92 -24.03 33.86 -11.70
CA ASP A 92 -25.25 33.10 -11.43
C ASP A 92 -24.90 31.68 -10.89
N PRO A 93 -25.42 31.28 -9.70
CA PRO A 93 -25.07 30.04 -9.03
C PRO A 93 -25.32 28.77 -9.89
N GLY A 94 -26.26 28.83 -10.83
CA GLY A 94 -26.55 27.75 -11.75
C GLY A 94 -25.44 27.52 -12.79
N THR A 95 -24.95 28.60 -13.36
CA THR A 95 -23.86 28.63 -14.35
C THR A 95 -22.54 28.22 -13.70
N GLU A 96 -22.27 28.70 -12.50
CA GLU A 96 -21.06 28.33 -11.74
C GLU A 96 -21.00 26.83 -11.42
N LYS A 97 -22.13 26.26 -10.98
CA LYS A 97 -22.24 24.82 -10.68
C LYS A 97 -21.95 23.96 -11.92
N GLN A 98 -22.48 24.33 -13.09
CA GLN A 98 -22.25 23.61 -14.33
C GLN A 98 -20.77 23.70 -14.77
N ALA A 99 -20.19 24.88 -14.72
CA ALA A 99 -18.77 25.10 -15.03
C ALA A 99 -17.85 24.29 -14.11
N LEU A 100 -18.17 24.25 -12.80
CA LEU A 100 -17.45 23.43 -11.82
C LEU A 100 -17.52 21.94 -12.14
N LEU A 101 -18.71 21.42 -12.50
CA LEU A 101 -18.90 20.02 -12.86
C LEU A 101 -18.12 19.63 -14.12
N GLU A 102 -18.12 20.48 -15.15
CA GLU A 102 -17.35 20.25 -16.38
C GLU A 102 -15.84 20.29 -16.12
N ARG A 103 -15.38 21.23 -15.31
CA ARG A 103 -13.99 21.29 -14.87
C ARG A 103 -13.60 20.01 -14.10
N LEU A 104 -14.43 19.54 -13.18
CA LEU A 104 -14.22 18.30 -12.42
C LEU A 104 -14.11 17.09 -13.35
N LYS A 105 -14.99 16.95 -14.35
CA LYS A 105 -14.93 15.88 -15.33
C LYS A 105 -13.61 15.90 -16.10
N THR A 106 -13.21 17.09 -16.57
CA THR A 106 -11.96 17.26 -17.32
C THR A 106 -10.73 16.92 -16.47
N LEU A 107 -10.67 17.35 -15.22
CA LEU A 107 -9.58 17.04 -14.31
C LEU A 107 -9.50 15.54 -14.00
N ARG A 108 -10.66 14.89 -13.77
CA ARG A 108 -10.72 13.44 -13.55
C ARG A 108 -10.24 12.66 -14.75
N LEU A 109 -10.69 12.98 -15.95
CA LEU A 109 -10.23 12.33 -17.18
C LEU A 109 -8.72 12.44 -17.37
N ARG A 110 -8.16 13.62 -17.11
CA ARG A 110 -6.69 13.83 -17.16
C ARG A 110 -5.96 12.98 -16.12
N ALA A 111 -6.46 12.95 -14.89
CA ALA A 111 -5.89 12.17 -13.80
C ALA A 111 -5.95 10.67 -14.12
N ASP A 112 -7.09 10.16 -14.59
CA ASP A 112 -7.28 8.76 -14.93
C ASP A 112 -6.34 8.31 -16.05
N GLY A 113 -6.15 9.13 -17.09
CA GLY A 113 -5.19 8.86 -18.16
C GLY A 113 -3.74 8.79 -17.67
N LYS A 114 -3.34 9.67 -16.76
CA LYS A 114 -2.01 9.66 -16.14
C LYS A 114 -1.83 8.48 -15.19
N LEU A 115 -2.85 8.18 -14.37
CA LEU A 115 -2.84 7.06 -13.43
C LEU A 115 -2.73 5.73 -14.17
N SER A 116 -3.53 5.49 -15.21
CA SER A 116 -3.50 4.25 -15.99
C SER A 116 -2.13 4.02 -16.64
N THR A 117 -1.54 5.06 -17.21
CA THR A 117 -0.18 5.00 -17.79
C THR A 117 0.86 4.66 -16.70
N SER A 118 0.77 5.29 -15.55
CA SER A 118 1.67 5.05 -14.43
C SER A 118 1.50 3.63 -13.87
N GLN A 119 0.27 3.16 -13.69
CA GLN A 119 -0.04 1.81 -13.23
C GLN A 119 0.51 0.75 -14.18
N THR A 120 0.34 0.93 -15.49
CA THR A 120 0.90 0.01 -16.51
C THR A 120 2.43 -0.05 -16.41
N ARG A 121 3.09 1.10 -16.25
CA ARG A 121 4.56 1.17 -16.07
C ARG A 121 5.00 0.46 -14.78
N TYR A 122 4.32 0.71 -13.66
CA TYR A 122 4.64 0.05 -12.39
C TYR A 122 4.41 -1.44 -12.46
N LYS A 123 3.30 -1.89 -13.07
CA LYS A 123 3.02 -3.30 -13.28
C LYS A 123 4.11 -3.96 -14.13
N ALA A 124 4.49 -3.39 -15.25
CA ALA A 124 5.55 -3.92 -16.11
C ALA A 124 6.92 -3.99 -15.40
N ALA A 125 7.24 -3.02 -14.53
CA ALA A 125 8.46 -3.05 -13.73
C ALA A 125 8.40 -4.14 -12.63
N TYR A 126 7.25 -4.32 -12.01
CA TYR A 126 7.02 -5.36 -11.01
C TYR A 126 7.10 -6.75 -11.63
N ASP A 127 6.41 -6.98 -12.75
CA ASP A 127 6.35 -8.28 -13.43
C ASP A 127 7.74 -8.73 -13.91
N ARG A 128 8.59 -7.81 -14.35
CA ARG A 128 10.00 -8.11 -14.66
C ARG A 128 10.77 -8.64 -13.45
N GLY A 129 10.51 -8.11 -12.26
CA GLY A 129 11.14 -8.58 -11.02
C GLY A 129 10.57 -9.90 -10.50
N VAL A 130 9.30 -10.21 -10.84
CA VAL A 130 8.60 -11.43 -10.40
C VAL A 130 9.00 -12.64 -11.23
N SER A 131 9.28 -12.49 -12.54
CA SER A 131 9.65 -13.61 -13.42
C SER A 131 10.91 -14.36 -12.98
N THR A 132 11.72 -13.75 -12.10
CA THR A 132 12.91 -14.33 -11.50
C THR A 132 12.64 -15.08 -10.19
N ARG A 133 11.41 -15.11 -9.69
CA ARG A 133 11.09 -15.77 -8.40
C ARG A 133 10.94 -17.27 -8.58
N LYS A 134 11.70 -18.01 -7.79
CA LYS A 134 11.76 -19.50 -7.79
C LYS A 134 10.43 -20.20 -7.41
N ASN A 135 9.41 -19.46 -7.00
CA ASN A 135 8.18 -19.99 -6.41
C ASN A 135 7.04 -20.22 -7.42
N ALA A 136 7.26 -19.88 -8.71
CA ALA A 136 6.23 -20.00 -9.75
C ALA A 136 5.79 -21.46 -10.02
N ASN A 137 6.56 -22.45 -9.56
CA ASN A 137 6.33 -23.87 -9.85
C ASN A 137 5.62 -24.63 -8.73
N LEU A 138 5.26 -23.99 -7.61
CA LEU A 138 4.50 -24.64 -6.54
C LEU A 138 3.07 -24.91 -6.99
N ARG A 139 2.64 -26.16 -6.92
CA ARG A 139 1.27 -26.61 -7.24
C ARG A 139 0.49 -26.87 -5.96
N ASP A 140 -0.83 -26.95 -6.11
CA ASP A 140 -1.72 -27.36 -5.03
C ASP A 140 -1.35 -28.78 -4.59
N GLY A 141 -1.16 -28.99 -3.31
CA GLY A 141 -0.69 -30.25 -2.72
C GLY A 141 0.81 -30.33 -2.43
N ASP A 142 1.61 -29.47 -3.00
CA ASP A 142 3.07 -29.42 -2.71
C ASP A 142 3.34 -28.92 -1.28
N PHE A 143 4.60 -29.10 -0.84
CA PHE A 143 5.05 -28.62 0.45
C PHE A 143 5.95 -27.39 0.29
N ALA A 144 5.78 -26.45 1.22
CA ALA A 144 6.50 -25.19 1.20
C ALA A 144 6.92 -24.75 2.61
N TYR A 145 8.06 -24.07 2.68
CA TYR A 145 8.52 -23.37 3.87
C TYR A 145 8.04 -21.92 3.87
N VAL A 146 7.77 -21.37 5.05
CA VAL A 146 7.36 -19.98 5.25
C VAL A 146 8.44 -19.22 5.98
N ARG A 147 8.86 -18.08 5.42
CA ARG A 147 9.74 -17.14 6.10
C ARG A 147 8.96 -16.34 7.12
N VAL A 148 9.43 -16.33 8.37
CA VAL A 148 8.88 -15.56 9.48
C VAL A 148 9.76 -14.31 9.71
N GLU A 149 9.14 -13.14 9.74
CA GLU A 149 9.84 -11.86 9.88
C GLU A 149 9.78 -11.30 11.31
N VAL A 150 8.95 -11.87 12.16
CA VAL A 150 8.72 -11.36 13.52
C VAL A 150 8.97 -12.46 14.52
N THR A 151 9.81 -12.16 15.49
CA THR A 151 10.12 -13.02 16.63
C THR A 151 9.13 -12.74 17.76
N GLU A 152 8.81 -13.74 18.57
CA GLU A 152 8.01 -13.59 19.76
C GLU A 152 8.69 -12.66 20.77
N VAL A 153 7.87 -11.93 21.54
CA VAL A 153 8.38 -11.02 22.58
C VAL A 153 9.21 -11.82 23.59
N GLY A 154 10.42 -11.37 23.85
CA GLY A 154 11.37 -12.02 24.77
C GLY A 154 12.36 -12.99 24.12
N ARG A 155 12.27 -13.23 22.81
CA ARG A 155 13.24 -14.06 22.06
C ARG A 155 14.14 -13.20 21.19
N SER A 156 15.36 -13.64 20.98
CA SER A 156 16.30 -12.95 20.07
C SER A 156 16.07 -13.37 18.62
N HIS A 157 15.72 -12.40 17.77
CA HIS A 157 15.56 -12.61 16.33
C HIS A 157 16.79 -13.27 15.65
N LYS A 158 17.99 -13.06 16.21
CA LYS A 158 19.24 -13.64 15.67
C LYS A 158 19.39 -15.13 15.92
N LEU A 159 18.66 -15.66 16.88
CA LEU A 159 18.73 -17.07 17.32
C LEU A 159 17.50 -17.88 16.88
N ASP A 160 16.45 -17.23 16.39
CA ASP A 160 15.26 -17.91 15.91
C ASP A 160 15.42 -18.42 14.47
N SER A 161 14.77 -19.54 14.19
CA SER A 161 14.64 -20.03 12.81
C SER A 161 13.80 -19.05 12.00
N LEU A 162 14.38 -18.48 10.96
CA LEU A 162 13.67 -17.57 10.05
C LEU A 162 12.72 -18.31 9.10
N VAL A 163 12.71 -19.64 9.12
CA VAL A 163 11.95 -20.48 8.19
C VAL A 163 11.23 -21.56 8.97
N HIS A 164 9.93 -21.65 8.79
CA HIS A 164 9.04 -22.61 9.43
C HIS A 164 8.36 -23.50 8.39
N GLY A 165 8.00 -24.72 8.76
CA GLY A 165 7.36 -25.70 7.88
C GLY A 165 8.15 -27.00 7.82
N PRO A 166 7.92 -27.84 6.79
CA PRO A 166 7.11 -27.56 5.61
C PRO A 166 5.59 -27.63 5.86
N TYR A 167 4.86 -26.75 5.20
CA TYR A 167 3.40 -26.72 5.22
C TYR A 167 2.84 -27.10 3.86
N ARG A 168 1.67 -27.73 3.84
CA ARG A 168 1.01 -28.13 2.59
C ARG A 168 0.37 -26.93 1.90
N VAL A 169 0.59 -26.77 0.61
CA VAL A 169 -0.07 -25.77 -0.24
C VAL A 169 -1.49 -26.26 -0.53
N VAL A 170 -2.49 -25.50 -0.12
CA VAL A 170 -3.91 -25.76 -0.39
C VAL A 170 -4.32 -25.12 -1.71
N GLU A 171 -3.84 -23.89 -1.96
CA GLU A 171 -4.19 -23.13 -3.17
C GLU A 171 -3.05 -22.19 -3.54
N ASN A 172 -2.73 -22.16 -4.84
CA ASN A 172 -1.79 -21.21 -5.42
C ASN A 172 -2.57 -20.15 -6.23
N ALA A 173 -2.69 -18.95 -5.70
CA ALA A 173 -3.29 -17.79 -6.39
C ALA A 173 -2.25 -16.88 -7.09
N GLY A 174 -1.03 -17.36 -7.35
CA GLY A 174 0.06 -16.65 -8.00
C GLY A 174 0.80 -15.68 -7.08
N HIS A 175 0.15 -14.63 -6.61
CA HIS A 175 0.75 -13.64 -5.68
C HIS A 175 0.63 -14.04 -4.21
N THR A 176 -0.26 -14.97 -3.90
CA THR A 176 -0.49 -15.47 -2.55
C THR A 176 -0.72 -16.96 -2.57
N PHE A 177 -0.30 -17.63 -1.50
CA PHE A 177 -0.54 -19.03 -1.25
C PHE A 177 -1.46 -19.21 -0.05
N ARG A 178 -2.35 -20.18 -0.11
CA ARG A 178 -3.04 -20.69 1.07
C ARG A 178 -2.33 -21.92 1.55
N LEU A 179 -1.82 -21.88 2.77
CA LEU A 179 -1.08 -22.97 3.39
C LEU A 179 -1.83 -23.55 4.57
N GLN A 180 -1.83 -24.89 4.69
CA GLN A 180 -2.36 -25.59 5.86
C GLN A 180 -1.33 -25.52 6.99
N ILE A 181 -1.62 -24.78 8.05
CA ILE A 181 -0.78 -24.67 9.24
C ILE A 181 -1.59 -25.20 10.44
N GLY A 182 -1.28 -26.41 10.88
CA GLY A 182 -2.11 -27.10 11.87
C GLY A 182 -3.55 -27.31 11.38
N SER A 183 -4.52 -26.84 12.13
CA SER A 183 -5.95 -26.85 11.78
C SER A 183 -6.39 -25.72 10.84
N ASP A 184 -5.56 -24.68 10.69
CA ASP A 184 -5.94 -23.45 10.02
C ASP A 184 -5.40 -23.34 8.59
N VAL A 185 -6.17 -22.70 7.70
CA VAL A 185 -5.70 -22.34 6.36
C VAL A 185 -5.35 -20.86 6.34
N VAL A 186 -4.05 -20.55 6.23
CA VAL A 186 -3.52 -19.19 6.31
C VAL A 186 -3.11 -18.70 4.94
N ARG A 187 -3.47 -17.44 4.61
CA ARG A 187 -3.08 -16.78 3.37
C ARG A 187 -1.75 -16.06 3.54
N ILE A 188 -0.76 -16.42 2.73
CA ILE A 188 0.62 -15.92 2.83
C ILE A 188 1.05 -15.37 1.46
N SER A 189 1.82 -14.26 1.48
CA SER A 189 2.39 -13.67 0.26
C SER A 189 3.44 -14.60 -0.36
N SER A 190 3.49 -14.66 -1.69
CA SER A 190 4.47 -15.48 -2.43
C SER A 190 5.93 -15.16 -2.10
N ASP A 191 6.22 -13.94 -1.65
CA ASP A 191 7.58 -13.50 -1.28
C ASP A 191 8.14 -14.23 -0.06
N ARG A 192 7.24 -14.75 0.78
CA ARG A 192 7.56 -15.42 2.04
C ARG A 192 7.53 -16.93 1.93
N VAL A 193 7.16 -17.48 0.79
CA VAL A 193 7.01 -18.90 0.56
C VAL A 193 8.21 -19.42 -0.24
N THR A 194 8.80 -20.53 0.16
CA THR A 194 9.90 -21.21 -0.54
C THR A 194 9.55 -22.67 -0.74
N PRO A 195 9.73 -23.25 -1.95
CA PRO A 195 9.45 -24.66 -2.20
C PRO A 195 10.25 -25.56 -1.27
N ALA A 196 9.62 -26.59 -0.74
CA ALA A 196 10.32 -27.66 -0.04
C ALA A 196 10.90 -28.67 -1.07
N PRO A 197 12.12 -29.21 -0.86
CA PRO A 197 12.68 -30.23 -1.77
C PRO A 197 11.83 -31.47 -1.77
N ALA A 198 11.63 -32.09 -2.93
CA ALA A 198 10.73 -33.23 -3.18
C ALA A 198 11.05 -34.51 -2.41
N HIS A 199 12.19 -34.60 -1.73
CA HIS A 199 12.66 -35.82 -1.03
C HIS A 199 12.70 -35.72 0.49
N SER A 200 12.19 -34.66 1.10
CA SER A 200 12.01 -34.64 2.54
C SER A 200 10.80 -35.52 2.88
N GLY A 201 11.02 -36.75 3.32
CA GLY A 201 10.04 -37.55 4.05
C GLY A 201 9.72 -36.84 5.38
N VAL A 202 9.14 -35.68 5.27
CA VAL A 202 8.93 -34.75 6.36
C VAL A 202 7.57 -35.05 6.95
N THR A 203 7.58 -35.65 8.10
CA THR A 203 6.48 -35.52 9.06
C THR A 203 6.14 -34.01 9.22
N PRO A 204 4.86 -33.63 9.15
CA PRO A 204 4.44 -32.23 9.38
C PRO A 204 5.05 -31.80 10.71
N GLY A 205 5.81 -30.69 10.64
CA GLY A 205 6.42 -30.12 11.82
C GLY A 205 5.36 -29.83 12.87
N ARG A 206 5.75 -29.89 14.14
CA ARG A 206 4.89 -29.62 15.30
C ARG A 206 3.95 -28.45 15.04
N ASP A 207 2.70 -28.59 15.50
CA ASP A 207 1.55 -27.68 15.34
C ASP A 207 1.74 -26.28 15.97
N ASP A 208 2.95 -25.83 16.14
CA ASP A 208 3.27 -24.48 16.60
C ASP A 208 3.05 -23.47 15.47
N VAL A 209 1.79 -23.07 15.29
CA VAL A 209 1.44 -21.91 14.45
C VAL A 209 2.11 -20.69 15.08
N PRO A 210 3.09 -20.08 14.46
CA PRO A 210 3.66 -18.85 14.99
C PRO A 210 2.52 -17.84 15.12
N ALA A 211 2.39 -17.19 16.29
CA ALA A 211 1.32 -16.24 16.61
C ALA A 211 1.10 -15.18 15.51
N ASN A 212 2.14 -14.91 14.74
CA ASN A 212 2.18 -13.94 13.65
C ASN A 212 1.61 -14.43 12.31
N CYS A 213 1.22 -15.69 12.19
CA CYS A 213 0.55 -16.22 10.99
C CYS A 213 -0.97 -16.21 11.12
N ARG A 214 -1.51 -15.94 12.32
CA ARG A 214 -2.96 -15.82 12.52
C ARG A 214 -3.43 -14.52 11.92
N SER A 215 -4.42 -14.58 11.03
CA SER A 215 -5.16 -13.39 10.58
C SER A 215 -5.80 -12.75 11.81
N PRO A 216 -5.74 -11.40 11.98
CA PRO A 216 -6.53 -10.76 13.02
C PRO A 216 -7.99 -11.11 12.76
N THR A 217 -8.62 -11.78 13.71
CA THR A 217 -10.07 -11.98 13.77
C THR A 217 -10.71 -10.60 13.97
N PHE A 218 -11.39 -10.11 12.93
CA PHE A 218 -12.27 -8.96 12.97
C PHE A 218 -13.73 -9.43 12.94
#